data_23a20d1e0496caa8bcf0fe1c176794fa
#
_entry.id   23a20d1e0496caa8bcf0fe1c176794fa
#
_cell.length_a   1.000
_cell.length_b   1.000
_cell.length_c   1.000
_cell.angle_alpha   90.00
_cell.angle_beta   90.00
_cell.angle_gamma   90.00
#
_symmetry.space_group_name_H-M   'P 1'
#
loop_
_entity.id
_entity.type
_entity.pdbx_description
1 polymer ?
#
loop_
_entity_poly.entity_id
_entity_poly.type
_entity_poly.pdbx_seq_one_letter_code
_entity_poly.pdbx_strand_id
1 'polypeptide(L)' 'MTILGKQRVTLFLNPELIKQAKAEAIVEELSLTALIEKALIQYLPVETIIRKTHVVMGSI' A
#
# COMPACT_ATOMS: atom_id res chain seq x y z
N MET A 1 16.99 -4.95 10.97
CA MET A 1 16.90 -5.63 9.72
C MET A 1 15.88 -4.96 8.81
N THR A 2 16.14 -4.99 7.59
CA THR A 2 15.33 -4.28 6.63
C THR A 2 14.33 -5.19 5.95
N ILE A 3 13.16 -4.68 5.72
CA ILE A 3 12.19 -5.38 4.91
C ILE A 3 12.45 -4.97 3.48
N LEU A 4 12.99 -5.90 2.71
CA LEU A 4 13.34 -5.61 1.35
C LEU A 4 12.12 -5.23 0.54
N GLY A 5 12.23 -4.14 -0.21
CA GLY A 5 11.17 -3.69 -1.06
C GLY A 5 10.07 -2.93 -0.37
N LYS A 6 10.22 -2.67 0.92
CA LYS A 6 9.23 -1.92 1.66
C LYS A 6 9.84 -0.67 2.22
N GLN A 7 9.04 0.37 2.27
CA GLN A 7 9.47 1.64 2.80
C GLN A 7 8.40 2.18 3.73
N ARG A 8 8.86 2.74 4.83
CA ARG A 8 7.94 3.28 5.81
C ARG A 8 7.41 4.62 5.35
N VAL A 9 6.11 4.79 5.48
CA VAL A 9 5.47 6.07 5.20
C VAL A 9 4.53 6.40 6.33
N THR A 10 4.30 7.69 6.53
CA THR A 10 3.37 8.17 7.54
C THR A 10 2.25 8.90 6.84
N LEU A 11 1.01 8.53 7.18
CA LEU A 11 -0.16 9.11 6.55
C LEU A 11 -1.11 9.65 7.59
N PHE A 12 -1.80 10.72 7.24
CA PHE A 12 -2.88 11.25 8.04
C PHE A 12 -4.17 11.00 7.31
N LEU A 13 -5.01 10.14 7.87
CA LEU A 13 -6.23 9.73 7.22
C LEU A 13 -7.42 10.07 8.09
N ASN A 14 -8.58 10.15 7.44
CA ASN A 14 -9.83 10.33 8.15
C ASN A 14 -10.03 9.18 9.14
N PRO A 15 -10.33 9.48 10.41
CA PRO A 15 -10.45 8.43 11.43
C PRO A 15 -11.54 7.41 11.09
N GLU A 16 -12.62 7.83 10.48
CA GLU A 16 -13.68 6.89 10.12
C GLU A 16 -13.18 5.92 9.04
N LEU A 17 -12.42 6.44 8.11
CA LEU A 17 -11.87 5.59 7.07
C LEU A 17 -10.89 4.57 7.66
N ILE A 18 -10.08 5.01 8.60
CA ILE A 18 -9.14 4.11 9.23
C ILE A 18 -9.88 3.00 9.98
N LYS A 19 -10.95 3.38 10.66
CA LYS A 19 -11.74 2.40 11.39
C LYS A 19 -12.33 1.35 10.45
N GLN A 20 -12.86 1.79 9.32
CA GLN A 20 -13.41 0.88 8.34
C GLN A 20 -12.33 -0.01 7.74
N ALA A 21 -11.15 0.56 7.50
CA ALA A 21 -10.06 -0.22 6.95
C ALA A 21 -9.61 -1.30 7.91
N LYS A 22 -9.53 -0.98 9.19
CA LYS A 22 -9.14 -1.98 10.18
C LYS A 22 -10.16 -3.10 10.26
N ALA A 23 -11.44 -2.75 10.19
CA ALA A 23 -12.49 -3.77 10.24
C ALA A 23 -12.40 -4.67 9.01
N GLU A 24 -12.17 -4.10 7.85
CA GLU A 24 -12.07 -4.89 6.64
C GLU A 24 -10.84 -5.78 6.67
N ALA A 25 -9.75 -5.29 7.21
CA ALA A 25 -8.54 -6.09 7.31
C ALA A 25 -8.79 -7.34 8.16
N ILE A 26 -9.55 -7.19 9.22
CA ILE A 26 -9.90 -8.34 10.06
C ILE A 26 -10.75 -9.33 9.28
N VAL A 27 -11.74 -8.82 8.56
CA VAL A 27 -12.61 -9.69 7.77
C VAL A 27 -11.82 -10.48 6.74
N GLU A 28 -10.87 -9.84 6.10
CA GLU A 28 -10.07 -10.48 5.08
C GLU A 28 -8.84 -11.19 5.62
N GLU A 29 -8.65 -11.12 6.93
CA GLU A 29 -7.51 -11.76 7.58
C GLU A 29 -6.19 -11.24 7.02
N LEU A 30 -6.14 -9.93 6.83
CA LEU A 30 -4.94 -9.25 6.35
C LEU A 30 -4.44 -8.30 7.41
N SER A 31 -3.15 -7.97 7.35
CA SER A 31 -2.65 -6.85 8.13
C SER A 31 -3.18 -5.57 7.48
N LEU A 32 -3.17 -4.49 8.25
CA LEU A 32 -3.59 -3.22 7.70
C LEU A 32 -2.69 -2.80 6.54
N THR A 33 -1.40 -3.04 6.67
CA THR A 33 -0.46 -2.73 5.60
C THR A 33 -0.81 -3.50 4.33
N ALA A 34 -1.09 -4.80 4.48
CA ALA A 34 -1.43 -5.60 3.32
C ALA A 34 -2.72 -5.13 2.67
N LEU A 35 -3.69 -4.73 3.49
CA LEU A 35 -4.94 -4.22 2.95
C LEU A 35 -4.71 -2.94 2.15
N ILE A 36 -3.90 -2.05 2.69
CA ILE A 36 -3.61 -0.79 1.99
C ILE A 36 -2.87 -1.06 0.69
N GLU A 37 -1.90 -1.97 0.71
CA GLU A 37 -1.18 -2.30 -0.50
C GLU A 37 -2.13 -2.90 -1.54
N LYS A 38 -3.03 -3.75 -1.10
CA LYS A 38 -3.99 -4.35 -2.02
C LYS A 38 -4.87 -3.29 -2.65
N ALA A 39 -5.34 -2.34 -1.83
CA ALA A 39 -6.19 -1.28 -2.32
C ALA A 39 -5.45 -0.42 -3.35
N LEU A 40 -4.20 -0.10 -3.06
CA LEU A 40 -3.42 0.72 -3.97
C LEU A 40 -3.17 -0.01 -5.28
N ILE A 41 -2.85 -1.28 -5.20
CA ILE A 41 -2.61 -2.06 -6.42
C ILE A 41 -3.87 -2.09 -7.27
N GLN A 42 -5.03 -2.23 -6.65
CA GLN A 42 -6.28 -2.28 -7.39
C GLN A 42 -6.66 -0.93 -7.97
N TYR A 43 -6.28 0.13 -7.30
CA TYR A 43 -6.64 1.46 -7.75
C TYR A 43 -5.69 2.00 -8.80
N LEU A 44 -4.41 1.71 -8.67
CA LEU A 44 -3.42 2.27 -9.56
C LEU A 44 -3.42 1.53 -10.89
N PRO A 45 -3.19 2.23 -11.99
CA PRO A 45 -3.06 1.57 -13.28
C PRO A 45 -1.87 0.63 -13.27
N VAL A 46 -2.03 -0.49 -13.95
CA VAL A 46 -0.97 -1.47 -14.04
C VAL A 46 0.31 -0.84 -14.58
N GLU A 47 0.17 0.00 -15.57
CA GLU A 47 1.32 0.66 -16.17
C GLU A 47 2.07 1.50 -15.16
N THR A 48 1.35 2.19 -14.32
CA THR A 48 1.97 3.03 -13.32
C THR A 48 2.77 2.20 -12.33
N ILE A 49 2.22 1.09 -11.94
CA ILE A 49 2.91 0.22 -10.98
C ILE A 49 4.20 -0.30 -11.57
N ILE A 50 4.13 -0.78 -12.79
CA ILE A 50 5.31 -1.31 -13.47
C ILE A 50 6.32 -0.21 -13.71
N ARG A 51 5.83 0.92 -14.16
CA ARG A 51 6.69 2.05 -14.46
C ARG A 51 7.41 2.56 -13.22
N LYS A 52 6.72 2.58 -12.12
CA LYS A 52 7.31 3.04 -10.89
C LYS A 52 8.47 2.16 -10.47
N THR A 53 8.29 0.87 -10.57
CA THR A 53 9.36 -0.05 -10.26
C THR A 53 10.55 0.21 -11.18
N HIS A 54 10.27 0.42 -12.43
CA HIS A 54 11.30 0.64 -13.42
C HIS A 54 12.05 1.95 -13.16
N VAL A 55 11.30 2.98 -12.86
CA VAL A 55 11.88 4.30 -12.64
C VAL A 55 12.80 4.28 -11.44
N VAL A 56 12.37 3.66 -10.39
CA VAL A 56 13.18 3.60 -9.19
C VAL A 56 14.52 2.97 -9.49
N MET A 57 14.51 2.00 -10.35
CA MET A 57 15.77 1.33 -10.67
C MET A 57 16.62 2.10 -11.63
N GLY A 58 16.03 2.83 -12.50
CA GLY A 58 16.80 3.36 -13.57
C GLY A 58 17.03 4.82 -13.58
N SER A 59 16.11 5.58 -13.16
CA SER A 59 16.19 6.98 -13.48
C SER A 59 16.64 7.85 -12.35
N ILE A 60 16.46 7.41 -11.21
CA ILE A 60 16.74 8.36 -10.15
C ILE A 60 18.06 8.06 -9.50
#